data_713e9a8023f5ad4439ef1cae1bb0d3e7
#
_entry.id   713e9a8023f5ad4439ef1cae1bb0d3e7
#
_cell.length_a   1.000
_cell.length_b   1.000
_cell.length_c   1.000
_cell.angle_alpha   90.00
_cell.angle_beta   90.00
_cell.angle_gamma   90.00
#
_symmetry.space_group_name_H-M   'P 1'
#
loop_
_entity.id
_entity.type
_entity.pdbx_description
1 polymer ?
#
loop_
_entity_poly.entity_id
_entity_poly.type
_entity_poly.pdbx_seq_one_letter_code
_entity_poly.pdbx_strand_id
1 'polypeptide(L)'
;MDILNLEQGFGAAECCSQAMAAARQAWFDSYYAASVLRLPYTIVRKLVRGVFAEYGASGELLRAIPERAALELALIGGESYLKPVFDGEWHWRVIPRSGILVFARDHAGEPTDVGLAEMRQEGRHFYTLLERRQVQNGLLTVSNRLFRSLSENELGREVPLSACAAFAGLPERFTYSKSLGGVGLVRLATPMTNCIDGSGEGVSVFAPAMELMRVLEENEAQLETEFRNGMSRLVVSRDMLRGGQLKDELFVALDESPENVGITVFSPELRQKSFIERQQAYLRLVENVIGLKRGLLGEVEAAPRTATEITSSEGEFLTTLLELRRCFETAAERALALVAALGGPAERADISWGDNII
;
A
#
# COMPACT_ATOMS: atom_id res chain seq x y z
N MET A 1 7.96 -7.98 12.90
CA MET A 1 9.33 -7.74 13.44
C MET A 1 9.57 -6.25 13.40
N ASP A 2 10.05 -5.66 14.48
CA ASP A 2 10.29 -4.23 14.54
C ASP A 2 11.50 -3.85 13.65
N ILE A 3 11.36 -2.78 12.88
CA ILE A 3 12.39 -2.31 11.95
C ILE A 3 13.69 -1.97 12.67
N LEU A 4 13.60 -1.44 13.90
CA LEU A 4 14.76 -1.19 14.76
C LEU A 4 15.59 -2.44 15.03
N ASN A 5 14.97 -3.61 15.16
CA ASN A 5 15.66 -4.88 15.32
C ASN A 5 16.36 -5.35 14.03
N LEU A 6 15.77 -5.08 12.87
CA LEU A 6 16.39 -5.39 11.58
C LEU A 6 17.58 -4.50 11.31
N GLU A 7 17.50 -3.20 11.62
CA GLU A 7 18.60 -2.26 11.47
C GLU A 7 19.84 -2.65 12.32
N GLN A 8 19.63 -3.05 13.58
CA GLN A 8 20.70 -3.58 14.42
C GLN A 8 21.38 -4.81 13.80
N GLY A 9 20.58 -5.71 13.21
CA GLY A 9 21.07 -6.90 12.51
C GLY A 9 21.94 -6.60 11.30
N PHE A 10 21.72 -5.49 10.59
CA PHE A 10 22.52 -5.06 9.46
C PHE A 10 23.76 -4.23 9.85
N GLY A 11 23.93 -3.86 11.11
CA GLY A 11 25.08 -3.10 11.61
C GLY A 11 25.03 -1.62 11.24
N ALA A 12 23.89 -0.99 11.45
CA ALA A 12 23.60 0.35 10.98
C ALA A 12 24.25 1.46 11.83
N ALA A 13 25.17 2.20 11.22
CA ALA A 13 25.53 3.56 11.63
C ALA A 13 24.70 4.64 10.90
N GLU A 14 23.74 4.25 10.03
CA GLU A 14 23.06 5.13 9.07
C GLU A 14 21.56 5.28 9.35
N CYS A 15 21.11 4.97 10.58
CA CYS A 15 19.73 4.66 10.92
C CYS A 15 18.67 5.78 10.83
N CYS A 16 18.98 7.07 10.93
CA CYS A 16 17.94 8.08 11.11
C CYS A 16 17.03 8.30 9.90
N SER A 17 17.58 8.31 8.68
CA SER A 17 16.76 8.51 7.47
C SER A 17 15.97 7.27 7.08
N GLN A 18 16.51 6.09 7.34
CA GLN A 18 15.89 4.79 7.05
C GLN A 18 14.72 4.51 8.00
N ALA A 19 14.86 4.79 9.29
CA ALA A 19 13.78 4.64 10.26
C ALA A 19 12.56 5.49 9.89
N MET A 20 12.77 6.70 9.38
CA MET A 20 11.69 7.58 8.91
C MET A 20 11.00 7.04 7.66
N ALA A 21 11.76 6.55 6.67
CA ALA A 21 11.20 5.98 5.44
C ALA A 21 10.40 4.72 5.73
N ALA A 22 10.90 3.86 6.61
CA ALA A 22 10.23 2.64 7.03
C ALA A 22 8.99 2.91 7.89
N ALA A 23 9.04 3.89 8.78
CA ALA A 23 7.86 4.31 9.55
C ALA A 23 6.76 4.87 8.64
N ARG A 24 7.14 5.67 7.64
CA ARG A 24 6.22 6.17 6.61
C ARG A 24 5.58 5.02 5.83
N GLN A 25 6.37 4.02 5.41
CA GLN A 25 5.85 2.87 4.70
C GLN A 25 4.89 2.06 5.56
N ALA A 26 5.24 1.76 6.80
CA ALA A 26 4.36 1.07 7.74
C ALA A 26 3.04 1.83 7.95
N TRP A 27 3.10 3.17 7.91
CA TRP A 27 1.92 4.00 7.99
C TRP A 27 1.03 3.86 6.75
N PHE A 28 1.58 3.86 5.52
CA PHE A 28 0.82 3.62 4.29
C PHE A 28 0.17 2.24 4.27
N ASP A 29 0.90 1.20 4.64
CA ASP A 29 0.38 -0.17 4.71
C ASP A 29 -0.76 -0.27 5.74
N SER A 30 -0.59 0.36 6.91
CA SER A 30 -1.60 0.41 7.96
C SER A 30 -2.85 1.18 7.51
N TYR A 31 -2.69 2.33 6.86
CA TYR A 31 -3.80 3.12 6.36
C TYR A 31 -4.57 2.39 5.25
N TYR A 32 -3.87 1.73 4.33
CA TYR A 32 -4.48 0.90 3.30
C TYR A 32 -5.35 -0.22 3.89
N ALA A 33 -4.87 -0.85 4.95
CA ALA A 33 -5.57 -1.95 5.61
C ALA A 33 -6.74 -1.49 6.50
N ALA A 34 -6.59 -0.35 7.20
CA ALA A 34 -7.46 0.10 8.28
C ALA A 34 -8.47 1.19 7.90
N SER A 35 -8.36 1.81 6.71
CA SER A 35 -9.26 2.87 6.25
C SER A 35 -10.73 2.43 6.32
N VAL A 36 -11.56 3.18 7.04
CA VAL A 36 -12.99 2.87 7.27
C VAL A 36 -13.76 2.86 5.96
N LEU A 37 -13.54 3.84 5.09
CA LEU A 37 -14.22 3.97 3.80
C LEU A 37 -13.59 3.10 2.71
N ARG A 38 -12.49 2.39 3.01
CA ARG A 38 -11.77 1.54 2.05
C ARG A 38 -11.39 2.26 0.75
N LEU A 39 -11.22 3.58 0.81
CA LEU A 39 -10.85 4.40 -0.36
C LEU A 39 -9.49 4.00 -0.95
N PRO A 40 -8.41 3.86 -0.16
CA PRO A 40 -7.12 3.41 -0.68
C PRO A 40 -7.23 2.08 -1.43
N TYR A 41 -7.92 1.10 -0.84
CA TYR A 41 -8.17 -0.20 -1.47
C TYR A 41 -8.95 -0.07 -2.78
N THR A 42 -10.00 0.77 -2.79
CA THR A 42 -10.84 0.97 -3.99
C THR A 42 -10.04 1.61 -5.11
N ILE A 43 -9.21 2.61 -4.82
CA ILE A 43 -8.34 3.32 -5.77
C ILE A 43 -7.35 2.33 -6.40
N VAL A 44 -6.56 1.65 -5.58
CA VAL A 44 -5.55 0.68 -6.02
C VAL A 44 -6.18 -0.40 -6.89
N ARG A 45 -7.29 -0.99 -6.45
CA ARG A 45 -8.01 -2.03 -7.18
C ARG A 45 -8.52 -1.56 -8.55
N LYS A 46 -9.04 -0.33 -8.62
CA LYS A 46 -9.53 0.24 -9.89
C LYS A 46 -8.39 0.50 -10.87
N LEU A 47 -7.26 1.02 -10.38
CA LEU A 47 -6.07 1.22 -11.21
C LEU A 47 -5.49 -0.10 -11.72
N VAL A 48 -5.28 -1.09 -10.85
CA VAL A 48 -4.76 -2.41 -11.25
C VAL A 48 -5.67 -3.07 -12.29
N ARG A 49 -7.00 -3.00 -12.09
CA ARG A 49 -7.97 -3.54 -13.07
C ARG A 49 -7.92 -2.79 -14.39
N GLY A 50 -7.82 -1.47 -14.37
CA GLY A 50 -7.74 -0.65 -15.58
C GLY A 50 -6.45 -0.91 -16.37
N VAL A 51 -5.30 -1.02 -15.68
CA VAL A 51 -4.02 -1.33 -16.31
C VAL A 51 -4.06 -2.69 -17.02
N PHE A 52 -4.53 -3.74 -16.34
CA PHE A 52 -4.52 -5.12 -16.85
C PHE A 52 -5.88 -5.60 -17.39
N ALA A 53 -6.72 -4.68 -17.91
CA ALA A 53 -8.05 -5.03 -18.42
C ALA A 53 -7.98 -6.05 -19.57
N GLU A 54 -7.11 -5.81 -20.54
CA GLU A 54 -6.90 -6.66 -21.72
C GLU A 54 -5.42 -6.99 -21.90
N TYR A 55 -4.76 -7.32 -20.77
CA TYR A 55 -3.35 -7.67 -20.75
C TYR A 55 -3.12 -9.06 -21.31
N GLY A 56 -2.17 -9.18 -22.22
CA GLY A 56 -1.64 -10.43 -22.71
C GLY A 56 -0.11 -10.44 -22.65
N ALA A 57 0.47 -11.58 -22.33
CA ALA A 57 1.92 -11.78 -22.29
C ALA A 57 2.29 -13.07 -23.04
N SER A 58 3.34 -12.98 -23.85
CA SER A 58 3.95 -14.15 -24.52
C SER A 58 5.28 -14.48 -23.84
N GLY A 59 5.60 -15.77 -23.77
CA GLY A 59 6.82 -16.25 -23.11
C GLY A 59 6.56 -16.80 -21.72
N GLU A 60 7.41 -17.73 -21.30
CA GLU A 60 7.23 -18.46 -20.05
C GLU A 60 7.60 -17.62 -18.84
N LEU A 61 8.76 -16.96 -18.89
CA LEU A 61 9.25 -16.11 -17.80
C LEU A 61 8.39 -14.86 -17.61
N LEU A 62 7.93 -14.25 -18.72
CA LEU A 62 7.08 -13.08 -18.65
C LEU A 62 5.73 -13.40 -18.02
N ARG A 63 5.11 -14.53 -18.41
CA ARG A 63 3.84 -15.01 -17.82
C ARG A 63 3.97 -15.42 -16.36
N ALA A 64 5.18 -15.81 -15.93
CA ALA A 64 5.45 -16.15 -14.54
C ALA A 64 5.55 -14.90 -13.63
N ILE A 65 5.65 -13.69 -14.18
CA ILE A 65 5.64 -12.47 -13.37
C ILE A 65 4.23 -12.28 -12.78
N PRO A 66 4.09 -12.16 -11.45
CA PRO A 66 2.80 -11.89 -10.82
C PRO A 66 2.43 -10.39 -10.97
N GLU A 67 2.06 -9.98 -12.19
CA GLU A 67 1.94 -8.61 -12.65
C GLU A 67 0.99 -7.77 -11.79
N ARG A 68 -0.18 -8.35 -11.42
CA ARG A 68 -1.19 -7.65 -10.62
C ARG A 68 -0.70 -7.41 -9.21
N ALA A 69 -0.07 -8.40 -8.58
CA ALA A 69 0.47 -8.28 -7.24
C ALA A 69 1.66 -7.29 -7.22
N ALA A 70 2.51 -7.32 -8.25
CA ALA A 70 3.63 -6.40 -8.35
C ALA A 70 3.16 -4.93 -8.44
N LEU A 71 2.18 -4.66 -9.31
CA LEU A 71 1.62 -3.31 -9.45
C LEU A 71 0.83 -2.89 -8.22
N GLU A 72 0.02 -3.77 -7.63
CA GLU A 72 -0.75 -3.48 -6.41
C GLU A 72 0.17 -3.04 -5.27
N LEU A 73 1.24 -3.78 -5.00
CA LEU A 73 2.21 -3.45 -3.97
C LEU A 73 2.99 -2.15 -4.28
N ALA A 74 3.28 -1.90 -5.56
CA ALA A 74 3.89 -0.64 -5.98
C ALA A 74 2.95 0.56 -5.75
N LEU A 75 1.66 0.43 -6.06
CA LEU A 75 0.67 1.48 -5.84
C LEU A 75 0.44 1.77 -4.35
N ILE A 76 0.50 0.76 -3.49
CA ILE A 76 0.36 0.92 -2.04
C ILE A 76 1.60 1.60 -1.45
N GLY A 77 2.79 1.07 -1.73
CA GLY A 77 4.02 1.50 -1.10
C GLY A 77 4.87 2.49 -1.90
N GLY A 78 4.44 2.84 -3.12
CA GLY A 78 5.20 3.65 -4.06
C GLY A 78 6.18 2.85 -4.90
N GLU A 79 6.65 1.73 -4.40
CA GLU A 79 7.58 0.81 -5.07
C GLU A 79 7.32 -0.64 -4.65
N SER A 80 7.54 -1.55 -5.57
CA SER A 80 7.71 -2.98 -5.30
C SER A 80 8.94 -3.51 -6.04
N TYR A 81 9.39 -4.71 -5.66
CA TYR A 81 10.60 -5.28 -6.22
C TYR A 81 10.36 -6.71 -6.68
N LEU A 82 10.79 -7.02 -7.89
CA LEU A 82 10.78 -8.36 -8.44
C LEU A 82 12.13 -9.02 -8.16
N LYS A 83 12.13 -10.12 -7.42
CA LYS A 83 13.30 -10.96 -7.14
C LYS A 83 13.18 -12.24 -7.95
N PRO A 84 14.09 -12.51 -8.92
CA PRO A 84 14.13 -13.80 -9.58
C PRO A 84 14.65 -14.86 -8.61
N VAL A 85 14.03 -16.02 -8.62
CA VAL A 85 14.38 -17.20 -7.82
C VAL A 85 14.47 -18.39 -8.75
N PHE A 86 15.50 -19.22 -8.54
CA PHE A 86 15.70 -20.47 -9.26
C PHE A 86 15.78 -21.64 -8.28
N ASP A 87 14.85 -22.56 -8.39
CA ASP A 87 14.78 -23.80 -7.60
C ASP A 87 14.57 -25.06 -8.47
N GLY A 88 15.13 -25.03 -9.68
CA GLY A 88 14.89 -25.98 -10.76
C GLY A 88 14.18 -25.33 -11.93
N GLU A 89 13.29 -24.38 -11.64
CA GLU A 89 12.60 -23.52 -12.59
C GLU A 89 12.72 -22.06 -12.14
N TRP A 90 12.61 -21.12 -13.10
CA TRP A 90 12.63 -19.70 -12.79
C TRP A 90 11.24 -19.23 -12.37
N HIS A 91 11.16 -18.57 -11.22
CA HIS A 91 9.95 -17.91 -10.75
C HIS A 91 10.25 -16.56 -10.11
N TRP A 92 9.21 -15.79 -9.82
CA TRP A 92 9.34 -14.43 -9.30
C TRP A 92 8.76 -14.32 -7.90
N ARG A 93 9.51 -13.67 -7.03
CA ARG A 93 9.02 -13.23 -5.73
C ARG A 93 8.84 -11.71 -5.77
N VAL A 94 7.63 -11.23 -5.44
CA VAL A 94 7.38 -9.80 -5.27
C VAL A 94 7.67 -9.42 -3.83
N ILE A 95 8.45 -8.35 -3.67
CA ILE A 95 8.81 -7.80 -2.37
C ILE A 95 8.16 -6.42 -2.28
N PRO A 96 7.28 -6.18 -1.29
CA PRO A 96 6.70 -4.86 -1.06
C PRO A 96 7.77 -3.87 -0.58
N ARG A 97 7.51 -2.58 -0.69
CA ARG A 97 8.42 -1.54 -0.17
C ARG A 97 8.71 -1.72 1.32
N SER A 98 7.73 -2.18 2.10
CA SER A 98 7.89 -2.51 3.52
C SER A 98 8.78 -3.72 3.81
N GLY A 99 9.03 -4.57 2.81
CA GLY A 99 9.88 -5.77 2.93
C GLY A 99 11.34 -5.55 2.58
N ILE A 100 11.74 -4.31 2.26
CA ILE A 100 13.11 -3.96 1.85
C ILE A 100 13.60 -2.71 2.59
N LEU A 101 14.82 -2.78 3.11
CA LEU A 101 15.57 -1.63 3.61
C LEU A 101 16.50 -1.14 2.49
N VAL A 102 16.40 0.12 2.11
CA VAL A 102 17.27 0.71 1.08
C VAL A 102 18.30 1.60 1.78
N PHE A 103 19.54 1.19 1.82
CA PHE A 103 20.64 1.91 2.48
C PHE A 103 21.27 2.98 1.59
N ALA A 104 21.31 2.75 0.27
CA ALA A 104 21.83 3.71 -0.68
C ALA A 104 21.14 3.59 -2.04
N ARG A 105 21.08 4.72 -2.75
CA ARG A 105 20.60 4.84 -4.13
C ARG A 105 21.63 5.56 -4.99
N ASP A 106 21.60 5.33 -6.28
CA ASP A 106 22.37 6.09 -7.26
C ASP A 106 21.67 7.41 -7.66
N HIS A 107 22.26 8.16 -8.58
CA HIS A 107 21.72 9.42 -9.08
C HIS A 107 20.39 9.26 -9.86
N ALA A 108 20.09 8.07 -10.34
CA ALA A 108 18.84 7.75 -11.01
C ALA A 108 17.74 7.29 -10.02
N GLY A 109 18.05 7.25 -8.73
CA GLY A 109 17.14 6.77 -7.68
C GLY A 109 17.06 5.23 -7.60
N GLU A 110 17.91 4.49 -8.32
CA GLU A 110 17.95 3.03 -8.24
C GLU A 110 18.73 2.57 -7.01
N PRO A 111 18.25 1.55 -6.29
CA PRO A 111 18.94 1.04 -5.11
C PRO A 111 20.29 0.43 -5.43
N THR A 112 21.33 0.80 -4.65
CA THR A 112 22.68 0.26 -4.75
C THR A 112 23.11 -0.54 -3.53
N ASP A 113 22.44 -0.35 -2.41
CA ASP A 113 22.64 -1.13 -1.18
C ASP A 113 21.29 -1.35 -0.51
N VAL A 114 20.91 -2.63 -0.33
CA VAL A 114 19.62 -3.00 0.24
C VAL A 114 19.74 -4.16 1.21
N GLY A 115 18.81 -4.21 2.18
CA GLY A 115 18.63 -5.30 3.11
C GLY A 115 17.26 -5.93 2.95
N LEU A 116 17.22 -7.26 2.94
CA LEU A 116 16.00 -8.06 2.94
C LEU A 116 15.97 -8.93 4.19
N ALA A 117 14.79 -9.14 4.73
CA ALA A 117 14.56 -10.08 5.80
C ALA A 117 13.59 -11.18 5.37
N GLU A 118 13.97 -12.43 5.61
CA GLU A 118 13.10 -13.58 5.39
C GLU A 118 13.00 -14.38 6.68
N MET A 119 11.78 -14.58 7.18
CA MET A 119 11.54 -15.34 8.38
C MET A 119 10.94 -16.71 8.07
N ARG A 120 11.44 -17.73 8.76
CA ARG A 120 10.91 -19.10 8.74
C ARG A 120 10.71 -19.59 10.16
N GLN A 121 9.61 -20.30 10.38
CA GLN A 121 9.37 -20.97 11.63
C GLN A 121 9.67 -22.47 11.48
N GLU A 122 10.55 -23.00 12.34
CA GLU A 122 10.80 -24.45 12.47
C GLU A 122 10.58 -24.85 13.94
N GLY A 123 9.52 -25.62 14.17
CA GLY A 123 9.08 -25.98 15.52
C GLY A 123 8.68 -24.72 16.32
N ARG A 124 9.35 -24.51 17.45
CA ARG A 124 9.12 -23.33 18.34
C ARG A 124 10.09 -22.17 18.08
N HIS A 125 10.98 -22.29 17.10
CA HIS A 125 11.99 -21.28 16.81
C HIS A 125 11.60 -20.50 15.53
N PHE A 126 11.89 -19.21 15.56
CA PHE A 126 11.84 -18.33 14.41
C PHE A 126 13.26 -18.06 13.93
N TYR A 127 13.49 -18.34 12.66
CA TYR A 127 14.76 -18.09 11.98
C TYR A 127 14.60 -16.93 11.03
N THR A 128 15.40 -15.88 11.22
CA THR A 128 15.37 -14.70 10.36
C THR A 128 16.68 -14.60 9.59
N LEU A 129 16.58 -14.80 8.27
CA LEU A 129 17.67 -14.55 7.34
C LEU A 129 17.72 -13.06 7.02
N LEU A 130 18.84 -12.42 7.25
CA LEU A 130 19.15 -11.08 6.77
C LEU A 130 20.05 -11.17 5.56
N GLU A 131 19.55 -10.77 4.39
CA GLU A 131 20.26 -10.76 3.12
C GLU A 131 20.57 -9.32 2.76
N ARG A 132 21.86 -8.94 2.76
CA ARG A 132 22.31 -7.62 2.29
C ARG A 132 22.89 -7.74 0.89
N ARG A 133 22.49 -6.86 0.02
CA ARG A 133 22.90 -6.78 -1.39
C ARG A 133 23.52 -5.44 -1.66
N GLN A 134 24.81 -5.43 -2.02
CA GLN A 134 25.59 -4.21 -2.25
C GLN A 134 26.24 -4.24 -3.62
N VAL A 135 26.10 -3.15 -4.36
CA VAL A 135 26.81 -2.93 -5.61
C VAL A 135 28.08 -2.14 -5.31
N GLN A 136 29.22 -2.75 -5.50
CA GLN A 136 30.54 -2.12 -5.33
C GLN A 136 31.35 -2.31 -6.61
N ASN A 137 31.87 -1.23 -7.19
CA ASN A 137 32.63 -1.25 -8.44
C ASN A 137 31.83 -1.97 -9.60
N GLY A 138 30.53 -1.82 -9.65
CA GLY A 138 29.67 -2.43 -10.66
C GLY A 138 29.35 -3.92 -10.45
N LEU A 139 29.87 -4.53 -9.39
CA LEU A 139 29.62 -5.93 -9.06
C LEU A 139 28.69 -6.05 -7.84
N LEU A 140 27.75 -6.98 -7.89
CA LEU A 140 26.86 -7.28 -6.78
C LEU A 140 27.52 -8.26 -5.80
N THR A 141 27.58 -7.87 -4.53
CA THR A 141 27.92 -8.74 -3.40
C THR A 141 26.67 -8.99 -2.56
N VAL A 142 26.38 -10.25 -2.28
CA VAL A 142 25.30 -10.70 -1.39
C VAL A 142 25.94 -11.26 -0.12
N SER A 143 25.44 -10.82 1.05
CA SER A 143 25.87 -11.31 2.37
C SER A 143 24.65 -11.80 3.13
N ASN A 144 24.76 -13.00 3.72
CA ASN A 144 23.68 -13.66 4.44
C ASN A 144 24.07 -13.87 5.90
N ARG A 145 23.17 -13.49 6.81
CA ARG A 145 23.31 -13.74 8.25
C ARG A 145 21.99 -14.31 8.77
N LEU A 146 22.07 -15.34 9.61
CA LEU A 146 20.90 -16.01 10.15
C LEU A 146 20.81 -15.75 11.64
N PHE A 147 19.60 -15.41 12.08
CA PHE A 147 19.29 -15.17 13.48
C PHE A 147 18.19 -16.12 13.93
N ARG A 148 18.23 -16.51 15.22
CA ARG A 148 17.24 -17.40 15.84
C ARG A 148 16.64 -16.80 17.08
N SER A 149 15.33 -16.78 17.17
CA SER A 149 14.54 -16.31 18.31
C SER A 149 13.46 -17.32 18.73
N LEU A 150 12.85 -17.11 19.89
CA LEU A 150 11.63 -17.77 20.34
C LEU A 150 10.37 -16.94 20.06
N SER A 151 10.52 -15.68 19.64
CA SER A 151 9.46 -14.75 19.28
C SER A 151 9.62 -14.28 17.85
N GLU A 152 8.53 -14.17 17.10
CA GLU A 152 8.55 -13.64 15.73
C GLU A 152 8.91 -12.14 15.67
N ASN A 153 8.75 -11.43 16.78
CA ASN A 153 9.00 -9.99 16.88
C ASN A 153 10.43 -9.64 17.33
N GLU A 154 11.25 -10.66 17.62
CA GLU A 154 12.64 -10.47 18.04
C GLU A 154 13.59 -11.10 17.04
N LEU A 155 14.72 -10.41 16.78
CA LEU A 155 15.77 -10.97 15.92
C LEU A 155 16.50 -12.12 16.63
N GLY A 156 16.73 -12.01 17.92
CA GLY A 156 17.39 -13.01 18.74
C GLY A 156 18.92 -13.07 18.50
N ARG A 157 19.50 -14.27 18.57
CA ARG A 157 20.95 -14.47 18.44
C ARG A 157 21.34 -14.94 17.05
N GLU A 158 22.51 -14.51 16.59
CA GLU A 158 23.11 -15.01 15.35
C GLU A 158 23.47 -16.49 15.46
N VAL A 159 23.19 -17.25 14.42
CA VAL A 159 23.46 -18.68 14.29
C VAL A 159 23.99 -18.98 12.88
N PRO A 160 24.73 -20.09 12.69
CA PRO A 160 25.18 -20.50 11.36
C PRO A 160 23.98 -20.74 10.41
N LEU A 161 24.16 -20.49 9.11
CA LEU A 161 23.11 -20.73 8.09
C LEU A 161 22.60 -22.18 8.10
N SER A 162 23.46 -23.13 8.44
CA SER A 162 23.13 -24.55 8.57
C SER A 162 22.16 -24.87 9.73
N ALA A 163 21.86 -23.92 10.61
CA ALA A 163 20.93 -24.10 11.71
C ALA A 163 19.44 -24.16 11.26
N CYS A 164 19.13 -23.76 10.03
CA CYS A 164 17.82 -23.86 9.42
C CYS A 164 17.95 -24.56 8.06
N ALA A 165 17.18 -25.61 7.83
CA ALA A 165 17.27 -26.42 6.63
C ALA A 165 17.03 -25.61 5.34
N ALA A 166 16.14 -24.64 5.40
CA ALA A 166 15.80 -23.79 4.25
C ALA A 166 16.96 -22.87 3.80
N PHE A 167 17.93 -22.58 4.68
CA PHE A 167 19.03 -21.66 4.41
C PHE A 167 20.41 -22.32 4.41
N ALA A 168 20.49 -23.61 4.73
CA ALA A 168 21.75 -24.35 4.87
C ALA A 168 22.62 -24.37 3.62
N GLY A 169 22.01 -24.25 2.44
CA GLY A 169 22.73 -24.22 1.15
C GLY A 169 23.20 -22.83 0.71
N LEU A 170 22.87 -21.77 1.45
CA LEU A 170 23.29 -20.42 1.09
C LEU A 170 24.72 -20.13 1.54
N PRO A 171 25.54 -19.44 0.72
CA PRO A 171 26.82 -18.93 1.16
C PRO A 171 26.65 -17.72 2.10
N GLU A 172 27.53 -17.58 3.09
CA GLU A 172 27.55 -16.39 3.96
C GLU A 172 27.85 -15.11 3.18
N ARG A 173 28.69 -15.23 2.15
CA ARG A 173 29.03 -14.11 1.25
C ARG A 173 29.33 -14.63 -0.14
N PHE A 174 28.81 -13.94 -1.14
CA PHE A 174 29.02 -14.24 -2.55
C PHE A 174 29.09 -12.95 -3.37
N THR A 175 30.07 -12.86 -4.29
CA THR A 175 30.19 -11.74 -5.23
C THR A 175 30.06 -12.27 -6.65
N TYR A 176 29.15 -11.67 -7.41
CA TYR A 176 28.95 -12.02 -8.81
C TYR A 176 30.17 -11.57 -9.64
N SER A 177 30.62 -12.41 -10.55
CA SER A 177 31.79 -12.11 -11.42
C SER A 177 31.46 -11.17 -12.58
N LYS A 178 30.16 -10.94 -12.85
CA LYS A 178 29.65 -10.03 -13.89
C LYS A 178 28.69 -9.04 -13.28
N SER A 179 28.62 -7.85 -13.88
CA SER A 179 27.62 -6.86 -13.50
C SER A 179 26.20 -7.36 -13.84
N LEU A 180 25.30 -7.22 -12.88
CA LEU A 180 23.87 -7.50 -13.05
C LEU A 180 23.06 -6.22 -13.31
N GLY A 181 23.72 -5.06 -13.43
CA GLY A 181 23.05 -3.77 -13.64
C GLY A 181 22.38 -3.19 -12.40
N GLY A 182 22.60 -3.78 -11.21
CA GLY A 182 21.99 -3.33 -9.96
C GLY A 182 22.09 -4.35 -8.84
N VAL A 183 21.25 -4.22 -7.82
CA VAL A 183 21.23 -5.11 -6.63
C VAL A 183 20.64 -6.50 -6.90
N GLY A 184 20.41 -6.87 -8.17
CA GLY A 184 19.80 -8.16 -8.53
C GLY A 184 18.31 -8.24 -8.14
N LEU A 185 17.66 -7.11 -8.05
CA LEU A 185 16.22 -6.92 -7.89
C LEU A 185 15.77 -5.91 -8.94
N VAL A 186 14.55 -6.05 -9.42
CA VAL A 186 13.98 -5.08 -10.36
C VAL A 186 12.95 -4.24 -9.64
N ARG A 187 13.18 -2.95 -9.62
CA ARG A 187 12.27 -1.96 -9.03
C ARG A 187 11.12 -1.66 -9.99
N LEU A 188 9.89 -1.78 -9.52
CA LEU A 188 8.69 -1.24 -10.14
C LEU A 188 8.23 -0.08 -9.25
N ALA A 189 8.39 1.15 -9.72
CA ALA A 189 8.01 2.36 -8.99
C ALA A 189 6.80 3.04 -9.65
N THR A 190 6.01 3.73 -8.83
CA THR A 190 4.96 4.61 -9.34
C THR A 190 5.55 5.78 -10.12
N PRO A 191 4.92 6.28 -11.20
CA PRO A 191 5.43 7.37 -12.03
C PRO A 191 5.27 8.76 -11.37
N MET A 192 4.92 8.79 -10.09
CA MET A 192 4.59 10.02 -9.36
C MET A 192 5.82 10.62 -8.70
N THR A 193 5.92 11.95 -8.76
CA THR A 193 6.90 12.69 -7.95
C THR A 193 6.56 12.53 -6.46
N ASN A 194 7.58 12.28 -5.65
CA ASN A 194 7.40 12.20 -4.21
C ASN A 194 6.98 13.56 -3.63
N CYS A 195 5.69 13.68 -3.34
CA CYS A 195 5.08 14.89 -2.79
C CYS A 195 5.28 15.05 -1.27
N ILE A 196 5.91 14.07 -0.60
CA ILE A 196 6.09 14.08 0.86
C ILE A 196 7.41 14.75 1.24
N ASP A 197 8.52 14.33 0.63
CA ASP A 197 9.86 14.81 0.97
C ASP A 197 10.72 15.16 -0.26
N GLY A 198 10.19 15.02 -1.47
CA GLY A 198 10.91 15.34 -2.71
C GLY A 198 12.08 14.39 -3.02
N SER A 199 12.23 13.29 -2.29
CA SER A 199 13.28 12.30 -2.55
C SER A 199 13.00 11.49 -3.83
N GLY A 200 14.00 10.72 -4.30
CA GLY A 200 13.83 9.79 -5.42
C GLY A 200 13.11 8.48 -5.06
N GLU A 201 12.57 8.37 -3.85
CA GLU A 201 11.75 7.22 -3.46
C GLU A 201 10.36 7.29 -4.08
N GLY A 202 9.83 6.14 -4.46
CA GLY A 202 8.45 6.02 -4.89
C GLY A 202 7.49 6.42 -3.77
N VAL A 203 6.34 6.95 -4.13
CA VAL A 203 5.30 7.34 -3.18
C VAL A 203 3.99 6.64 -3.53
N SER A 204 3.20 6.28 -2.52
CA SER A 204 1.89 5.67 -2.72
C SER A 204 1.01 6.51 -3.66
N VAL A 205 0.27 5.83 -4.54
CA VAL A 205 -0.63 6.50 -5.49
C VAL A 205 -1.69 7.37 -4.79
N PHE A 206 -2.06 7.03 -3.58
CA PHE A 206 -3.04 7.79 -2.80
C PHE A 206 -2.41 8.83 -1.86
N ALA A 207 -1.07 8.93 -1.79
CA ALA A 207 -0.39 9.88 -0.92
C ALA A 207 -0.81 11.35 -1.13
N PRO A 208 -0.95 11.84 -2.38
CA PRO A 208 -1.39 13.23 -2.60
C PRO A 208 -2.81 13.53 -2.10
N ALA A 209 -3.67 12.51 -2.03
CA ALA A 209 -5.07 12.64 -1.62
C ALA A 209 -5.33 12.29 -0.15
N MET A 210 -4.30 11.97 0.63
CA MET A 210 -4.45 11.45 1.99
C MET A 210 -5.23 12.36 2.93
N GLU A 211 -4.95 13.65 2.92
CA GLU A 211 -5.68 14.61 3.76
C GLU A 211 -7.16 14.73 3.35
N LEU A 212 -7.45 14.64 2.04
CA LEU A 212 -8.82 14.62 1.54
C LEU A 212 -9.58 13.37 2.02
N MET A 213 -8.92 12.21 1.99
CA MET A 213 -9.49 10.95 2.47
C MET A 213 -9.70 10.95 3.98
N ARG A 214 -8.77 11.56 4.75
CA ARG A 214 -8.94 11.74 6.19
C ARG A 214 -10.17 12.60 6.53
N VAL A 215 -10.36 13.71 5.78
CA VAL A 215 -11.54 14.55 5.95
C VAL A 215 -12.84 13.80 5.60
N LEU A 216 -12.81 12.90 4.61
CA LEU A 216 -13.95 12.02 4.30
C LEU A 216 -14.28 11.07 5.44
N GLU A 217 -13.29 10.45 6.06
CA GLU A 217 -13.47 9.56 7.21
C GLU A 217 -14.01 10.33 8.43
N GLU A 218 -13.52 11.55 8.67
CA GLU A 218 -14.05 12.43 9.71
C GLU A 218 -15.51 12.83 9.43
N ASN A 219 -15.84 13.13 8.18
CA ASN A 219 -17.22 13.44 7.77
C ASN A 219 -18.16 12.27 8.04
N GLU A 220 -17.75 11.05 7.76
CA GLU A 220 -18.52 9.84 8.04
C GLU A 220 -18.71 9.62 9.55
N ALA A 221 -17.64 9.80 10.34
CA ALA A 221 -17.71 9.70 11.78
C ALA A 221 -18.65 10.77 12.42
N GLN A 222 -18.65 11.97 11.84
CA GLN A 222 -19.56 13.05 12.26
C GLN A 222 -21.02 12.71 11.89
N LEU A 223 -21.27 12.18 10.70
CA LEU A 223 -22.58 11.75 10.25
C LEU A 223 -23.13 10.63 11.16
N GLU A 224 -22.33 9.63 11.47
CA GLU A 224 -22.71 8.57 12.40
C GLU A 224 -23.04 9.12 13.80
N THR A 225 -22.28 10.10 14.26
CA THR A 225 -22.56 10.80 15.53
C THR A 225 -23.87 11.58 15.48
N GLU A 226 -24.14 12.25 14.35
CA GLU A 226 -25.40 12.97 14.11
C GLU A 226 -26.60 12.01 14.18
N PHE A 227 -26.49 10.82 13.55
CA PHE A 227 -27.54 9.79 13.62
C PHE A 227 -27.76 9.30 15.04
N ARG A 228 -26.71 9.00 15.78
CA ARG A 228 -26.81 8.56 17.20
C ARG A 228 -27.45 9.63 18.09
N ASN A 229 -27.05 10.88 17.92
CA ASN A 229 -27.56 12.00 18.71
C ASN A 229 -28.97 12.43 18.27
N GLY A 230 -29.28 12.27 16.99
CA GLY A 230 -30.55 12.63 16.38
C GLY A 230 -31.68 11.62 16.63
N MET A 231 -31.46 10.57 17.40
CA MET A 231 -32.52 9.63 17.78
C MET A 231 -33.62 10.36 18.54
N SER A 232 -34.86 10.15 18.14
CA SER A 232 -36.03 10.73 18.84
C SER A 232 -36.08 10.24 20.28
N ARG A 233 -36.21 11.16 21.22
CA ARG A 233 -36.26 10.87 22.65
C ARG A 233 -37.44 11.54 23.30
N LEU A 234 -38.00 10.88 24.29
CA LEU A 234 -39.00 11.48 25.15
C LEU A 234 -38.31 12.11 26.37
N VAL A 235 -38.45 13.42 26.50
CA VAL A 235 -37.98 14.16 27.67
C VAL A 235 -39.12 14.20 28.67
N VAL A 236 -38.92 13.64 29.87
CA VAL A 236 -39.92 13.52 30.93
C VAL A 236 -39.32 13.95 32.27
N SER A 237 -40.19 14.41 33.19
CA SER A 237 -39.76 14.60 34.57
C SER A 237 -39.49 13.26 35.25
N ARG A 238 -38.42 13.18 36.07
CA ARG A 238 -38.10 11.97 36.82
C ARG A 238 -39.21 11.50 37.74
N ASP A 239 -40.00 12.42 38.25
CA ASP A 239 -41.15 12.12 39.13
C ASP A 239 -42.29 11.38 38.38
N MET A 240 -42.37 11.53 37.05
CA MET A 240 -43.35 10.80 36.23
C MET A 240 -42.94 9.33 35.99
N LEU A 241 -41.70 8.96 36.29
CA LEU A 241 -41.12 7.64 36.03
C LEU A 241 -41.26 6.66 37.23
N ARG A 242 -42.19 6.91 38.13
CA ARG A 242 -42.39 6.07 39.33
C ARG A 242 -42.69 4.60 38.99
N GLY A 243 -41.65 3.74 39.10
CA GLY A 243 -41.80 2.30 39.12
C GLY A 243 -41.54 1.50 37.85
N GLY A 244 -41.00 2.11 36.79
CA GLY A 244 -40.62 1.40 35.57
C GLY A 244 -39.14 1.49 35.25
N GLN A 245 -38.48 0.35 34.92
CA GLN A 245 -37.20 0.37 34.23
C GLN A 245 -37.43 0.80 32.78
N LEU A 246 -37.14 2.04 32.46
CA LEU A 246 -37.18 2.55 31.09
C LEU A 246 -35.88 2.22 30.39
N LYS A 247 -35.98 1.86 29.11
CA LYS A 247 -34.78 1.75 28.29
C LYS A 247 -34.16 3.13 28.12
N ASP A 248 -32.94 3.33 28.63
CA ASP A 248 -32.22 4.61 28.65
C ASP A 248 -32.07 5.27 27.27
N GLU A 249 -32.25 4.51 26.19
CA GLU A 249 -32.16 5.00 24.80
C GLU A 249 -33.38 5.84 24.36
N LEU A 250 -34.53 5.66 24.96
CA LEU A 250 -35.80 6.32 24.55
C LEU A 250 -36.20 7.48 25.44
N PHE A 251 -35.67 7.58 26.64
CA PHE A 251 -36.08 8.54 27.66
C PHE A 251 -34.94 9.33 28.23
N VAL A 252 -35.14 10.66 28.33
CA VAL A 252 -34.25 11.55 29.10
C VAL A 252 -35.05 12.05 30.29
N ALA A 253 -34.63 11.67 31.50
CA ALA A 253 -35.21 12.13 32.73
C ALA A 253 -34.55 13.40 33.23
N LEU A 254 -35.30 14.47 33.42
CA LEU A 254 -34.81 15.72 34.04
C LEU A 254 -35.24 15.79 35.50
N ASP A 255 -34.38 16.31 36.37
CA ASP A 255 -34.65 16.55 37.78
C ASP A 255 -35.42 17.87 37.99
N GLU A 256 -36.51 18.05 37.22
CA GLU A 256 -37.38 19.19 37.34
C GLU A 256 -38.80 18.74 37.62
N SER A 257 -39.62 19.60 38.21
CA SER A 257 -41.02 19.30 38.54
C SER A 257 -41.81 19.03 37.26
N PRO A 258 -42.82 18.11 37.29
CA PRO A 258 -43.65 17.77 36.12
C PRO A 258 -44.40 18.94 35.51
N GLU A 259 -44.66 19.99 36.29
CA GLU A 259 -45.30 21.21 35.86
C GLU A 259 -44.45 22.02 34.87
N ASN A 260 -43.12 21.93 34.98
CA ASN A 260 -42.16 22.65 34.15
C ASN A 260 -41.75 21.87 32.89
N VAL A 261 -41.65 20.57 32.96
CA VAL A 261 -41.08 19.74 31.86
C VAL A 261 -42.19 19.12 31.02
N GLY A 262 -43.30 18.68 31.64
CA GLY A 262 -44.33 17.88 30.92
C GLY A 262 -43.74 16.65 30.24
N ILE A 263 -44.30 16.27 29.10
CA ILE A 263 -43.79 15.27 28.17
C ILE A 263 -43.41 15.99 26.89
N THR A 264 -42.15 16.06 26.58
CA THR A 264 -41.63 16.70 25.36
C THR A 264 -40.97 15.68 24.45
N VAL A 265 -41.31 15.70 23.17
CA VAL A 265 -40.67 14.87 22.15
C VAL A 265 -39.49 15.66 21.59
N PHE A 266 -38.29 15.15 21.79
CA PHE A 266 -37.07 15.66 21.13
C PHE A 266 -36.86 14.86 19.86
N SER A 267 -37.05 15.49 18.70
CA SER A 267 -36.85 14.88 17.39
C SER A 267 -36.19 15.90 16.47
N PRO A 268 -34.85 16.01 16.52
CA PRO A 268 -34.14 16.97 15.69
C PRO A 268 -34.15 16.56 14.22
N GLU A 269 -34.12 17.54 13.33
CA GLU A 269 -33.88 17.28 11.91
C GLU A 269 -32.42 16.90 11.67
N LEU A 270 -32.21 15.79 10.96
CA LEU A 270 -30.86 15.32 10.60
C LEU A 270 -30.33 16.12 9.41
N ARG A 271 -29.08 16.59 9.51
CA ARG A 271 -28.38 17.32 8.44
C ARG A 271 -27.73 16.39 7.40
N GLN A 272 -28.29 15.18 7.23
CA GLN A 272 -27.75 14.13 6.37
C GLN A 272 -27.41 14.63 4.96
N LYS A 273 -28.26 15.44 4.35
CA LYS A 273 -28.05 15.96 3.00
C LYS A 273 -26.73 16.75 2.88
N SER A 274 -26.44 17.63 3.83
CA SER A 274 -25.20 18.41 3.84
C SER A 274 -23.96 17.55 3.99
N PHE A 275 -24.01 16.48 4.78
CA PHE A 275 -22.91 15.53 4.93
C PHE A 275 -22.65 14.76 3.62
N ILE A 276 -23.72 14.30 2.94
CA ILE A 276 -23.62 13.59 1.66
C ILE A 276 -23.09 14.52 0.56
N GLU A 277 -23.58 15.76 0.45
CA GLU A 277 -23.10 16.75 -0.52
C GLU A 277 -21.60 17.03 -0.31
N ARG A 278 -21.16 17.19 0.94
CA ARG A 278 -19.76 17.36 1.29
C ARG A 278 -18.93 16.14 0.90
N GLN A 279 -19.40 14.94 1.22
CA GLN A 279 -18.75 13.69 0.85
C GLN A 279 -18.54 13.58 -0.66
N GLN A 280 -19.56 13.85 -1.46
CA GLN A 280 -19.47 13.82 -2.92
C GLN A 280 -18.49 14.87 -3.47
N ALA A 281 -18.44 16.06 -2.89
CA ALA A 281 -17.49 17.10 -3.29
C ALA A 281 -16.03 16.65 -3.04
N TYR A 282 -15.75 16.06 -1.87
CA TYR A 282 -14.41 15.58 -1.54
C TYR A 282 -14.00 14.33 -2.35
N LEU A 283 -14.91 13.41 -2.64
CA LEU A 283 -14.64 12.27 -3.52
C LEU A 283 -14.20 12.73 -4.92
N ARG A 284 -14.83 13.78 -5.46
CA ARG A 284 -14.41 14.39 -6.75
C ARG A 284 -13.00 15.01 -6.68
N LEU A 285 -12.64 15.64 -5.54
CA LEU A 285 -11.30 16.16 -5.34
C LEU A 285 -10.26 15.03 -5.30
N VAL A 286 -10.58 13.92 -4.64
CA VAL A 286 -9.73 12.71 -4.61
C VAL A 286 -9.54 12.15 -6.01
N GLU A 287 -10.62 12.03 -6.80
CA GLU A 287 -10.57 11.59 -8.20
C GLU A 287 -9.61 12.46 -9.02
N ASN A 288 -9.74 13.79 -8.92
CA ASN A 288 -8.90 14.73 -9.65
C ASN A 288 -7.42 14.65 -9.25
N VAL A 289 -7.13 14.60 -7.95
CA VAL A 289 -5.74 14.60 -7.45
C VAL A 289 -4.99 13.32 -7.85
N ILE A 290 -5.70 12.21 -7.96
CA ILE A 290 -5.11 10.90 -8.33
C ILE A 290 -5.12 10.67 -9.86
N GLY A 291 -5.86 11.46 -10.62
CA GLY A 291 -6.05 11.27 -12.06
C GLY A 291 -7.01 10.10 -12.36
N LEU A 292 -8.03 9.91 -11.52
CA LEU A 292 -9.10 8.93 -11.77
C LEU A 292 -10.20 9.53 -12.64
N LYS A 293 -10.88 8.67 -13.39
CA LYS A 293 -12.10 9.07 -14.12
C LYS A 293 -13.14 9.54 -13.12
N ARG A 294 -13.77 10.68 -13.42
CA ARG A 294 -14.85 11.25 -12.60
C ARG A 294 -16.03 10.28 -12.50
N GLY A 295 -16.46 10.04 -11.27
CA GLY A 295 -17.54 9.09 -10.95
C GLY A 295 -17.07 7.66 -10.74
N LEU A 296 -15.76 7.45 -10.60
CA LEU A 296 -15.23 6.15 -10.18
C LEU A 296 -15.38 5.92 -8.67
N LEU A 297 -15.28 6.96 -7.86
CA LEU A 297 -15.41 6.89 -6.40
C LEU A 297 -16.72 7.50 -5.93
N GLY A 298 -17.12 8.63 -6.53
CA GLY A 298 -18.33 9.36 -6.21
C GLY A 298 -19.47 9.13 -7.19
N GLU A 299 -20.60 9.74 -6.93
CA GLU A 299 -21.73 9.76 -7.85
C GLU A 299 -21.47 10.74 -9.00
N VAL A 300 -21.95 10.36 -10.17
CA VAL A 300 -22.00 11.25 -11.33
C VAL A 300 -23.23 12.12 -11.20
N GLU A 301 -23.05 13.44 -11.08
CA GLU A 301 -24.20 14.35 -11.13
C GLU A 301 -25.01 14.13 -12.43
N ALA A 302 -26.32 14.10 -12.28
CA ALA A 302 -27.25 14.00 -13.43
C ALA A 302 -27.30 15.27 -14.31
N ALA A 303 -26.42 16.24 -14.06
CA ALA A 303 -26.34 17.45 -14.87
C ALA A 303 -25.83 17.12 -16.28
N PRO A 304 -26.41 17.73 -17.33
CA PRO A 304 -25.93 17.57 -18.68
C PRO A 304 -24.49 18.06 -18.79
N ARG A 305 -23.57 17.15 -19.11
CA ARG A 305 -22.16 17.43 -19.35
C ARG A 305 -21.92 17.67 -20.82
N THR A 306 -20.98 18.55 -21.12
CA THR A 306 -20.51 18.70 -22.50
C THR A 306 -19.65 17.49 -22.89
N ALA A 307 -19.69 17.12 -24.17
CA ALA A 307 -18.83 16.07 -24.68
C ALA A 307 -17.34 16.33 -24.37
N THR A 308 -16.92 17.59 -24.36
CA THR A 308 -15.55 18.02 -24.06
C THR A 308 -15.16 17.70 -22.60
N GLU A 309 -16.06 17.90 -21.63
CA GLU A 309 -15.78 17.58 -20.21
C GLU A 309 -15.65 16.08 -19.97
N ILE A 310 -16.46 15.27 -20.65
CA ILE A 310 -16.39 13.81 -20.59
C ILE A 310 -15.04 13.34 -21.17
N THR A 311 -14.70 13.81 -22.37
CA THR A 311 -13.46 13.45 -23.06
C THR A 311 -12.22 13.88 -22.27
N SER A 312 -12.23 15.06 -21.62
CA SER A 312 -11.11 15.52 -20.80
C SER A 312 -10.88 14.62 -19.58
N SER A 313 -11.94 14.29 -18.84
CA SER A 313 -11.87 13.43 -17.67
C SER A 313 -11.45 11.98 -18.01
N GLU A 314 -11.87 11.47 -19.17
CA GLU A 314 -11.43 10.17 -19.66
C GLU A 314 -9.98 10.21 -20.12
N GLY A 315 -9.54 11.32 -20.72
CA GLY A 315 -8.16 11.51 -21.15
C GLY A 315 -7.15 11.50 -20.01
N GLU A 316 -7.44 12.15 -18.89
CA GLU A 316 -6.56 12.12 -17.69
C GLU A 316 -6.43 10.71 -17.12
N PHE A 317 -7.54 10.00 -16.97
CA PHE A 317 -7.52 8.63 -16.47
C PHE A 317 -6.75 7.69 -17.41
N LEU A 318 -6.97 7.83 -18.72
CA LEU A 318 -6.23 7.09 -19.72
C LEU A 318 -4.72 7.36 -19.62
N THR A 319 -4.32 8.62 -19.44
CA THR A 319 -2.91 8.99 -19.26
C THR A 319 -2.32 8.30 -18.03
N THR A 320 -3.02 8.31 -16.89
CA THR A 320 -2.60 7.61 -15.68
C THR A 320 -2.40 6.11 -15.93
N LEU A 321 -3.33 5.45 -16.62
CA LEU A 321 -3.20 4.03 -16.95
C LEU A 321 -2.03 3.75 -17.90
N LEU A 322 -1.80 4.60 -18.90
CA LEU A 322 -0.69 4.46 -19.84
C LEU A 322 0.67 4.64 -19.17
N GLU A 323 0.78 5.58 -18.25
CA GLU A 323 2.00 5.75 -17.45
C GLU A 323 2.30 4.51 -16.58
N LEU A 324 1.30 3.96 -15.92
CA LEU A 324 1.45 2.74 -15.14
C LEU A 324 1.80 1.53 -16.02
N ARG A 325 1.22 1.40 -17.21
CA ARG A 325 1.59 0.36 -18.20
C ARG A 325 3.06 0.47 -18.57
N ARG A 326 3.55 1.67 -18.90
CA ARG A 326 4.97 1.91 -19.24
C ARG A 326 5.91 1.56 -18.09
N CYS A 327 5.54 1.90 -16.85
CA CYS A 327 6.32 1.51 -15.67
C CYS A 327 6.43 -0.01 -15.55
N PHE A 328 5.32 -0.72 -15.74
CA PHE A 328 5.31 -2.19 -15.70
C PHE A 328 6.11 -2.80 -16.87
N GLU A 329 5.95 -2.32 -18.10
CA GLU A 329 6.72 -2.78 -19.27
C GLU A 329 8.22 -2.66 -19.03
N THR A 330 8.66 -1.48 -18.58
CA THR A 330 10.07 -1.24 -18.26
C THR A 330 10.59 -2.18 -17.18
N ALA A 331 9.79 -2.44 -16.15
CA ALA A 331 10.15 -3.38 -15.09
C ALA A 331 10.19 -4.82 -15.62
N ALA A 332 9.25 -5.23 -16.47
CA ALA A 332 9.22 -6.55 -17.09
C ALA A 332 10.44 -6.79 -17.99
N GLU A 333 10.81 -5.82 -18.85
CA GLU A 333 12.02 -5.88 -19.68
C GLU A 333 13.29 -6.04 -18.83
N ARG A 334 13.43 -5.24 -17.78
CA ARG A 334 14.56 -5.34 -16.85
C ARG A 334 14.58 -6.67 -16.11
N ALA A 335 13.41 -7.22 -15.79
CA ALA A 335 13.28 -8.51 -15.10
C ALA A 335 13.81 -9.65 -15.99
N LEU A 336 13.39 -9.69 -17.25
CA LEU A 336 13.87 -10.69 -18.21
C LEU A 336 15.38 -10.53 -18.48
N ALA A 337 15.86 -9.30 -18.63
CA ALA A 337 17.30 -9.02 -18.78
C ALA A 337 18.11 -9.48 -17.56
N LEU A 338 17.59 -9.32 -16.34
CA LEU A 338 18.22 -9.79 -15.11
C LEU A 338 18.33 -11.31 -15.09
N VAL A 339 17.28 -12.05 -15.47
CA VAL A 339 17.33 -13.52 -15.55
C VAL A 339 18.36 -13.98 -16.57
N ALA A 340 18.43 -13.35 -17.74
CA ALA A 340 19.46 -13.66 -18.74
C ALA A 340 20.87 -13.37 -18.22
N ALA A 341 21.09 -12.28 -17.48
CA ALA A 341 22.39 -11.97 -16.84
C ALA A 341 22.78 -12.99 -15.76
N LEU A 342 21.79 -13.59 -15.09
CA LEU A 342 22.00 -14.68 -14.12
C LEU A 342 22.26 -16.05 -14.77
N GLY A 343 22.23 -16.15 -16.10
CA GLY A 343 22.45 -17.38 -16.85
C GLY A 343 21.18 -18.16 -17.18
N GLY A 344 20.04 -17.58 -16.95
CA GLY A 344 18.74 -18.11 -17.40
C GLY A 344 18.47 -17.88 -18.88
N PRO A 345 17.31 -18.29 -19.39
CA PRO A 345 16.94 -18.10 -20.78
C PRO A 345 16.79 -16.61 -21.12
N ALA A 346 17.22 -16.23 -22.31
CA ALA A 346 17.02 -14.90 -22.86
C ALA A 346 15.62 -14.85 -23.49
N GLU A 347 14.72 -14.09 -22.91
CA GLU A 347 13.36 -13.84 -23.39
C GLU A 347 13.15 -12.35 -23.64
N ARG A 348 12.33 -11.99 -24.61
CA ARG A 348 11.92 -10.60 -24.85
C ARG A 348 10.57 -10.36 -24.20
N ALA A 349 10.36 -9.15 -23.72
CA ALA A 349 9.06 -8.74 -23.24
C ALA A 349 8.13 -8.53 -24.45
N ASP A 350 7.24 -9.48 -24.68
CA ASP A 350 6.17 -9.41 -25.70
C ASP A 350 4.85 -9.26 -24.95
N ILE A 351 4.47 -8.01 -24.72
CA ILE A 351 3.29 -7.59 -23.98
C ILE A 351 2.29 -7.01 -24.98
N SER A 352 1.07 -7.47 -24.92
CA SER A 352 -0.06 -6.89 -25.64
C SER A 352 -1.04 -6.23 -24.67
N TRP A 353 -1.47 -5.05 -25.07
CA TRP A 353 -2.54 -4.32 -24.38
C TRP A 353 -3.71 -4.21 -25.35
N GLY A 354 -4.91 -4.50 -24.90
CA GLY A 354 -6.09 -4.34 -25.72
C GLY A 354 -6.38 -2.87 -26.06
N ASP A 355 -7.12 -2.65 -27.15
CA ASP A 355 -7.46 -1.33 -27.64
C ASP A 355 -8.54 -0.62 -26.79
N ASN A 356 -9.28 -1.38 -25.98
CA ASN A 356 -10.35 -0.86 -25.14
C ASN A 356 -9.83 -0.55 -23.73
N ILE A 357 -9.38 0.67 -23.52
CA ILE A 357 -9.09 1.19 -22.19
C ILE A 357 -10.36 1.92 -21.71
N ILE A 358 -11.23 1.21 -21.00
CA ILE A 358 -12.47 1.78 -20.46
C ILE A 358 -12.38 1.93 -18.96
#